data_e4793a3658967eaa59de4571bf18ab76
#
_entry.id   e4793a3658967eaa59de4571bf18ab76
#
_cell.length_a   1.000
_cell.length_b   1.000
_cell.length_c   1.000
_cell.angle_alpha   90.00
_cell.angle_beta   90.00
_cell.angle_gamma   90.00
#
_symmetry.space_group_name_H-M   'P 1'
#
loop_
_entity.id
_entity.type
_entity.pdbx_description
1 polymer ?
#
loop_
_entity_poly.entity_id
_entity_poly.type
_entity_poly.pdbx_seq_one_letter_code
_entity_poly.pdbx_strand_id
1 'polypeptide(L)'
;MIFEASRAKALDQLNNFVDNHLAEYSKLRNFDFGPEKRSNISCLSPYITHGVINEKEVIQKALSKFSFSKNEKFIQEVLWRTYWKGWLELRPNVWTDYLVELKQIRNEFKNNQDYLSAIEGKTNIDCFNEWVTELKENNYLHNHTRMWFASIWIFTLELPWQLGAEFFMKHLFDGDAASNTLGWRWVAGIQTQGKHYLASEWNIKKFTNN
;
A
#
# COMPACT_ATOMS: atom_id res chain seq x y z
N MET A 1 11.55 6.63 -7.84
CA MET A 1 12.34 5.73 -6.95
C MET A 1 12.72 4.49 -7.74
N ILE A 2 13.97 4.02 -7.70
CA ILE A 2 14.41 2.80 -8.43
C ILE A 2 14.69 1.72 -7.38
N PHE A 3 13.97 0.60 -7.47
CA PHE A 3 14.22 -0.58 -6.64
C PHE A 3 15.20 -1.51 -7.40
N GLU A 4 16.42 -1.59 -6.93
CA GLU A 4 17.38 -2.55 -7.46
C GLU A 4 17.16 -3.91 -6.79
N ALA A 5 16.93 -4.96 -7.58
CA ALA A 5 16.64 -6.32 -7.10
C ALA A 5 17.90 -7.00 -6.53
N SER A 6 18.42 -6.48 -5.44
CA SER A 6 19.69 -6.91 -4.83
C SER A 6 19.54 -6.94 -3.31
N ARG A 7 20.02 -8.05 -2.69
CA ARG A 7 20.04 -8.16 -1.23
C ARG A 7 20.95 -7.10 -0.59
N ALA A 8 22.06 -6.76 -1.22
CA ALA A 8 22.96 -5.72 -0.73
C ALA A 8 22.22 -4.38 -0.63
N LYS A 9 21.50 -3.99 -1.67
CA LYS A 9 20.68 -2.76 -1.65
C LYS A 9 19.54 -2.79 -0.64
N ALA A 10 18.89 -3.94 -0.47
CA ALA A 10 17.86 -4.09 0.55
C ALA A 10 18.42 -3.88 1.96
N LEU A 11 19.59 -4.42 2.24
CA LEU A 11 20.27 -4.25 3.53
C LEU A 11 20.83 -2.83 3.73
N ASP A 12 21.36 -2.21 2.69
CA ASP A 12 21.81 -0.81 2.71
C ASP A 12 20.62 0.12 3.03
N GLN A 13 19.47 -0.10 2.38
CA GLN A 13 18.25 0.66 2.63
C GLN A 13 17.73 0.45 4.05
N LEU A 14 17.71 -0.80 4.55
CA LEU A 14 17.33 -1.12 5.91
C LEU A 14 18.27 -0.42 6.93
N ASN A 15 19.57 -0.50 6.71
CA ASN A 15 20.56 0.12 7.59
C ASN A 15 20.39 1.64 7.60
N ASN A 16 20.31 2.27 6.41
CA ASN A 16 20.11 3.71 6.30
C ASN A 16 18.83 4.17 7.00
N PHE A 17 17.72 3.46 6.79
CA PHE A 17 16.45 3.80 7.45
C PHE A 17 16.54 3.69 8.97
N VAL A 18 17.09 2.60 9.48
CA VAL A 18 17.20 2.37 10.92
C VAL A 18 18.14 3.39 11.56
N ASP A 19 19.25 3.70 10.91
CA ASP A 19 20.27 4.59 11.48
C ASP A 19 19.87 6.07 11.45
N ASN A 20 19.13 6.51 10.45
CA ASN A 20 18.88 7.93 10.20
C ASN A 20 17.41 8.36 10.35
N HIS A 21 16.43 7.46 10.21
CA HIS A 21 15.03 7.85 10.06
C HIS A 21 14.06 7.17 11.03
N LEU A 22 14.39 5.98 11.54
CA LEU A 22 13.49 5.18 12.38
C LEU A 22 13.04 5.91 13.65
N ALA A 23 13.89 6.76 14.23
CA ALA A 23 13.57 7.52 15.45
C ALA A 23 12.31 8.40 15.30
N GLU A 24 12.09 8.98 14.11
CA GLU A 24 10.95 9.86 13.81
C GLU A 24 9.79 9.14 13.12
N TYR A 25 9.94 7.85 12.80
CA TYR A 25 8.94 7.07 12.07
C TYR A 25 7.53 7.17 12.67
N SER A 26 7.39 7.01 13.97
CA SER A 26 6.10 7.06 14.65
C SER A 26 5.34 8.37 14.42
N LYS A 27 6.05 9.49 14.29
CA LYS A 27 5.48 10.82 14.04
C LYS A 27 5.22 11.07 12.57
N LEU A 28 6.14 10.64 11.69
CA LEU A 28 6.17 11.03 10.29
C LEU A 28 5.59 9.97 9.33
N ARG A 29 5.36 8.76 9.78
CA ARG A 29 4.94 7.63 8.95
C ARG A 29 3.68 7.85 8.10
N ASN A 30 2.84 8.78 8.51
CA ASN A 30 1.60 9.08 7.79
C ASN A 30 1.75 10.17 6.72
N PHE A 31 2.88 10.90 6.71
CA PHE A 31 3.12 11.94 5.72
C PHE A 31 3.64 11.33 4.42
N ASP A 32 3.01 11.68 3.30
CA ASP A 32 3.53 11.42 1.96
C ASP A 32 4.18 12.70 1.43
N PHE A 33 5.50 12.73 1.43
CA PHE A 33 6.30 13.85 0.92
C PHE A 33 6.61 13.72 -0.59
N GLY A 34 5.96 12.76 -1.26
CA GLY A 34 6.20 12.46 -2.67
C GLY A 34 7.39 11.51 -2.89
N PRO A 35 7.53 10.97 -4.10
CA PRO A 35 8.48 9.91 -4.43
C PRO A 35 9.95 10.26 -4.20
N GLU A 36 10.31 11.54 -4.30
CA GLU A 36 11.69 12.02 -4.14
C GLU A 36 12.11 12.24 -2.67
N LYS A 37 11.14 12.33 -1.73
CA LYS A 37 11.40 12.73 -0.35
C LYS A 37 10.87 11.71 0.68
N ARG A 38 10.88 10.43 0.35
CA ARG A 38 10.28 9.32 1.15
C ARG A 38 11.22 8.72 2.20
N SER A 39 12.06 9.53 2.83
CA SER A 39 12.98 9.06 3.89
C SER A 39 12.27 8.72 5.21
N ASN A 40 11.05 9.22 5.42
CA ASN A 40 10.24 9.01 6.62
C ASN A 40 9.63 7.59 6.72
N ILE A 41 9.69 6.80 5.66
CA ILE A 41 9.28 5.40 5.63
C ILE A 41 10.38 4.51 5.07
N SER A 42 10.36 3.22 5.41
CA SER A 42 11.45 2.32 5.06
C SER A 42 11.49 1.93 3.57
N CYS A 43 10.36 1.95 2.88
CA CYS A 43 10.19 1.45 1.51
C CYS A 43 10.73 0.02 1.28
N LEU A 44 10.71 -0.84 2.31
CA LEU A 44 11.27 -2.20 2.25
C LEU A 44 10.28 -3.25 1.74
N SER A 45 9.00 -2.89 1.61
CA SER A 45 7.95 -3.85 1.24
C SER A 45 8.21 -4.59 -0.08
N PRO A 46 8.80 -4.01 -1.15
CA PRO A 46 9.16 -4.77 -2.34
C PRO A 46 10.17 -5.90 -2.04
N TYR A 47 11.21 -5.60 -1.28
CA TYR A 47 12.22 -6.58 -0.91
C TYR A 47 11.68 -7.71 -0.04
N ILE A 48 10.77 -7.38 0.88
CA ILE A 48 10.12 -8.36 1.76
C ILE A 48 9.15 -9.23 0.95
N THR A 49 8.34 -8.64 0.06
CA THR A 49 7.40 -9.37 -0.78
C THR A 49 8.10 -10.44 -1.62
N HIS A 50 9.26 -10.11 -2.15
CA HIS A 50 10.04 -11.02 -2.99
C HIS A 50 11.06 -11.87 -2.23
N GLY A 51 11.02 -11.87 -0.89
CA GLY A 51 11.88 -12.71 -0.05
C GLY A 51 13.39 -12.36 -0.11
N VAL A 52 13.73 -11.16 -0.57
CA VAL A 52 15.12 -10.66 -0.61
C VAL A 52 15.67 -10.45 0.79
N ILE A 53 14.83 -9.91 1.68
CA ILE A 53 14.97 -9.86 3.14
C ILE A 53 13.64 -10.29 3.76
N ASN A 54 13.64 -10.64 5.03
CA ASN A 54 12.43 -11.06 5.73
C ASN A 54 12.10 -10.16 6.94
N GLU A 55 10.88 -10.28 7.44
CA GLU A 55 10.36 -9.48 8.54
C GLU A 55 11.23 -9.62 9.81
N LYS A 56 11.75 -10.82 10.08
CA LYS A 56 12.61 -11.06 11.24
C LYS A 56 13.91 -10.25 11.17
N GLU A 57 14.56 -10.21 10.01
CA GLU A 57 15.78 -9.42 9.80
C GLU A 57 15.52 -7.92 10.02
N VAL A 58 14.39 -7.43 9.48
CA VAL A 58 13.99 -6.02 9.64
C VAL A 58 13.74 -5.68 11.10
N ILE A 59 13.00 -6.52 11.83
CA ILE A 59 12.69 -6.31 13.24
C ILE A 59 13.95 -6.43 14.11
N GLN A 60 14.81 -7.41 13.87
CA GLN A 60 16.07 -7.57 14.60
C GLN A 60 16.97 -6.34 14.44
N LYS A 61 17.08 -5.80 13.20
CA LYS A 61 17.86 -4.59 12.94
C LYS A 61 17.28 -3.38 13.67
N ALA A 62 15.98 -3.19 13.67
CA ALA A 62 15.32 -2.11 14.41
C ALA A 62 15.57 -2.22 15.91
N LEU A 63 15.42 -3.42 16.48
CA LEU A 63 15.63 -3.69 17.92
C LEU A 63 17.10 -3.59 18.34
N SER A 64 18.05 -3.73 17.43
CA SER A 64 19.47 -3.51 17.74
C SER A 64 19.81 -2.04 17.98
N LYS A 65 18.97 -1.10 17.47
CA LYS A 65 19.19 0.35 17.60
C LYS A 65 18.37 0.97 18.71
N PHE A 66 17.10 0.59 18.84
CA PHE A 66 16.16 1.18 19.80
C PHE A 66 15.36 0.11 20.54
N SER A 67 14.87 0.46 21.75
CA SER A 67 14.00 -0.41 22.52
C SER A 67 12.68 -0.72 21.79
N PHE A 68 12.01 -1.81 22.19
CA PHE A 68 10.71 -2.19 21.62
C PHE A 68 9.69 -1.03 21.68
N SER A 69 9.59 -0.35 22.83
CA SER A 69 8.64 0.76 23.00
C SER A 69 8.82 1.91 22.00
N LYS A 70 10.06 2.20 21.59
CA LYS A 70 10.34 3.19 20.54
C LYS A 70 10.01 2.68 19.14
N ASN A 71 10.15 1.37 18.92
CA ASN A 71 9.95 0.72 17.63
C ASN A 71 8.55 0.14 17.44
N GLU A 72 7.69 0.19 18.46
CA GLU A 72 6.41 -0.52 18.48
C GLU A 72 5.60 -0.29 17.21
N LYS A 73 5.43 0.97 16.79
CA LYS A 73 4.67 1.29 15.57
C LYS A 73 5.30 0.73 14.30
N PHE A 74 6.62 0.77 14.20
CA PHE A 74 7.32 0.20 13.05
C PHE A 74 7.19 -1.32 13.00
N ILE A 75 7.39 -1.98 14.14
CA ILE A 75 7.25 -3.45 14.26
C ILE A 75 5.82 -3.89 13.95
N GLN A 76 4.81 -3.16 14.44
CA GLN A 76 3.41 -3.44 14.13
C GLN A 76 3.16 -3.39 12.61
N GLU A 77 3.65 -2.36 11.91
CA GLU A 77 3.48 -2.23 10.46
C GLU A 77 4.18 -3.36 9.68
N VAL A 78 5.36 -3.79 10.13
CA VAL A 78 6.05 -4.94 9.55
C VAL A 78 5.25 -6.23 9.74
N LEU A 79 4.69 -6.44 10.94
CA LEU A 79 3.93 -7.65 11.29
C LEU A 79 2.53 -7.69 10.68
N TRP A 80 1.96 -6.56 10.24
CA TRP A 80 0.67 -6.57 9.53
C TRP A 80 0.71 -7.46 8.30
N ARG A 81 1.81 -7.52 7.56
CA ARG A 81 1.98 -8.42 6.42
C ARG A 81 1.84 -9.89 6.83
N THR A 82 2.54 -10.31 7.88
CA THR A 82 2.45 -11.67 8.42
C THR A 82 1.03 -12.00 8.88
N TYR A 83 0.38 -11.06 9.56
CA TYR A 83 -1.02 -11.20 9.98
C TYR A 83 -1.96 -11.40 8.79
N TRP A 84 -1.85 -10.56 7.74
CA TRP A 84 -2.71 -10.67 6.55
C TRP A 84 -2.51 -11.98 5.81
N LYS A 85 -1.28 -12.44 5.67
CA LYS A 85 -0.99 -13.76 5.06
C LYS A 85 -1.64 -14.89 5.82
N GLY A 86 -1.41 -14.98 7.13
CA GLY A 86 -2.02 -16.00 7.96
C GLY A 86 -3.55 -15.90 7.99
N TRP A 87 -4.10 -14.69 7.99
CA TRP A 87 -5.55 -14.50 7.94
C TRP A 87 -6.15 -15.05 6.64
N LEU A 88 -5.53 -14.78 5.49
CA LEU A 88 -6.00 -15.25 4.18
C LEU A 88 -5.82 -16.77 4.01
N GLU A 89 -4.71 -17.33 4.49
CA GLU A 89 -4.46 -18.78 4.50
C GLU A 89 -5.55 -19.56 5.24
N LEU A 90 -6.04 -19.01 6.34
CA LEU A 90 -7.16 -19.59 7.10
C LEU A 90 -8.54 -19.37 6.46
N ARG A 91 -8.62 -18.52 5.42
CA ARG A 91 -9.86 -18.15 4.72
C ARG A 91 -9.66 -18.10 3.21
N PRO A 92 -9.24 -19.21 2.58
CA PRO A 92 -8.87 -19.24 1.16
C PRO A 92 -10.01 -18.84 0.23
N ASN A 93 -11.26 -19.04 0.65
CA ASN A 93 -12.43 -18.66 -0.14
C ASN A 93 -12.47 -17.15 -0.43
N VAL A 94 -11.95 -16.31 0.46
CA VAL A 94 -11.90 -14.85 0.21
C VAL A 94 -11.10 -14.52 -1.04
N TRP A 95 -10.01 -15.24 -1.29
CA TRP A 95 -9.20 -15.07 -2.49
C TRP A 95 -9.87 -15.67 -3.72
N THR A 96 -10.43 -16.88 -3.61
CA THR A 96 -11.10 -17.54 -4.74
C THR A 96 -12.35 -16.78 -5.18
N ASP A 97 -13.15 -16.30 -4.24
CA ASP A 97 -14.34 -15.49 -4.52
C ASP A 97 -13.95 -14.19 -5.22
N TYR A 98 -12.91 -13.49 -4.72
CA TYR A 98 -12.36 -12.31 -5.38
C TYR A 98 -11.98 -12.58 -6.85
N LEU A 99 -11.31 -13.69 -7.14
CA LEU A 99 -10.91 -14.03 -8.52
C LEU A 99 -12.10 -14.34 -9.42
N VAL A 100 -13.13 -15.02 -8.90
CA VAL A 100 -14.37 -15.32 -9.64
C VAL A 100 -15.12 -14.03 -9.95
N GLU A 101 -15.35 -13.18 -8.96
CA GLU A 101 -16.00 -11.88 -9.11
C GLU A 101 -15.23 -10.98 -10.09
N LEU A 102 -13.91 -10.90 -9.94
CA LEU A 102 -13.05 -10.09 -10.81
C LEU A 102 -13.19 -10.48 -12.28
N LYS A 103 -13.26 -11.79 -12.59
CA LYS A 103 -13.44 -12.27 -13.97
C LYS A 103 -14.74 -11.77 -14.59
N GLN A 104 -15.82 -11.76 -13.84
CA GLN A 104 -17.12 -11.26 -14.26
C GLN A 104 -17.09 -9.74 -14.45
N ILE A 105 -16.63 -9.02 -13.41
CA ILE A 105 -16.59 -7.55 -13.39
C ILE A 105 -15.71 -6.98 -14.50
N ARG A 106 -14.59 -7.61 -14.83
CA ARG A 106 -13.76 -7.20 -15.99
C ARG A 106 -14.54 -7.16 -17.29
N ASN A 107 -15.40 -8.14 -17.54
CA ASN A 107 -16.20 -8.19 -18.77
C ASN A 107 -17.26 -7.09 -18.79
N GLU A 108 -17.84 -6.76 -17.64
CA GLU A 108 -18.84 -5.71 -17.50
C GLU A 108 -18.22 -4.32 -17.68
N PHE A 109 -17.03 -4.09 -17.12
CA PHE A 109 -16.38 -2.78 -17.09
C PHE A 109 -15.36 -2.52 -18.20
N LYS A 110 -15.07 -3.47 -19.09
CA LYS A 110 -14.03 -3.32 -20.13
C LYS A 110 -14.16 -2.08 -21.01
N ASN A 111 -15.38 -1.58 -21.22
CA ASN A 111 -15.68 -0.39 -22.03
C ASN A 111 -16.30 0.75 -21.17
N ASN A 112 -16.28 0.64 -19.84
CA ASN A 112 -16.81 1.67 -18.96
C ASN A 112 -15.84 2.87 -18.96
N GLN A 113 -16.35 4.06 -19.31
CA GLN A 113 -15.52 5.26 -19.49
C GLN A 113 -14.92 5.76 -18.17
N ASP A 114 -15.64 5.64 -17.05
CA ASP A 114 -15.15 6.07 -15.74
C ASP A 114 -13.99 5.16 -15.29
N TYR A 115 -14.11 3.86 -15.49
CA TYR A 115 -13.03 2.91 -15.23
C TYR A 115 -11.79 3.19 -16.10
N LEU A 116 -11.99 3.40 -17.42
CA LEU A 116 -10.89 3.71 -18.33
C LEU A 116 -10.20 5.02 -17.94
N SER A 117 -10.97 6.06 -17.61
CA SER A 117 -10.45 7.34 -17.15
C SER A 117 -9.69 7.18 -15.83
N ALA A 118 -10.20 6.38 -14.90
CA ALA A 118 -9.54 6.12 -13.62
C ALA A 118 -8.17 5.44 -13.79
N ILE A 119 -8.10 4.38 -14.58
CA ILE A 119 -6.82 3.69 -14.80
C ILE A 119 -5.83 4.49 -15.64
N GLU A 120 -6.30 5.46 -16.43
CA GLU A 120 -5.44 6.36 -17.21
C GLU A 120 -4.97 7.58 -16.40
N GLY A 121 -5.59 7.87 -15.26
CA GLY A 121 -5.32 9.08 -14.48
C GLY A 121 -5.89 10.33 -15.16
N LYS A 122 -7.10 10.21 -15.72
CA LYS A 122 -7.81 11.28 -16.44
C LYS A 122 -9.19 11.56 -15.83
N THR A 123 -9.27 11.49 -14.51
CA THR A 123 -10.48 11.84 -13.76
C THR A 123 -10.53 13.34 -13.46
N ASN A 124 -11.63 13.79 -12.85
CA ASN A 124 -11.76 15.18 -12.36
C ASN A 124 -11.09 15.42 -10.99
N ILE A 125 -10.21 14.51 -10.55
CA ILE A 125 -9.57 14.56 -9.23
C ILE A 125 -8.05 14.59 -9.44
N ASP A 126 -7.46 15.76 -9.37
CA ASP A 126 -6.05 15.97 -9.71
C ASP A 126 -5.11 15.10 -8.89
N CYS A 127 -5.24 15.06 -7.56
CA CYS A 127 -4.39 14.25 -6.71
C CYS A 127 -4.49 12.75 -7.02
N PHE A 128 -5.67 12.25 -7.39
CA PHE A 128 -5.86 10.87 -7.82
C PHE A 128 -5.10 10.59 -9.14
N ASN A 129 -5.19 11.49 -10.10
CA ASN A 129 -4.49 11.38 -11.38
C ASN A 129 -2.97 11.38 -11.21
N GLU A 130 -2.45 12.23 -10.32
CA GLU A 130 -1.03 12.25 -9.93
C GLU A 130 -0.59 10.91 -9.31
N TRP A 131 -1.40 10.33 -8.43
CA TRP A 131 -1.09 9.02 -7.83
C TRP A 131 -1.14 7.87 -8.83
N VAL A 132 -2.02 7.93 -9.84
CA VAL A 132 -2.02 6.96 -10.96
C VAL A 132 -0.71 7.05 -11.73
N THR A 133 -0.27 8.27 -12.03
CA THR A 133 1.00 8.51 -12.71
C THR A 133 2.18 8.00 -11.88
N GLU A 134 2.24 8.39 -10.61
CA GLU A 134 3.28 7.93 -9.68
C GLU A 134 3.33 6.39 -9.58
N LEU A 135 2.15 5.74 -9.47
CA LEU A 135 2.08 4.28 -9.40
C LEU A 135 2.64 3.62 -10.65
N LYS A 136 2.34 4.15 -11.83
CA LYS A 136 2.83 3.61 -13.11
C LYS A 136 4.33 3.85 -13.33
N GLU A 137 4.85 4.99 -12.88
CA GLU A 137 6.25 5.37 -13.09
C GLU A 137 7.18 4.75 -12.04
N ASN A 138 6.74 4.72 -10.77
CA ASN A 138 7.58 4.29 -9.65
C ASN A 138 7.25 2.88 -9.13
N ASN A 139 6.13 2.30 -9.56
CA ASN A 139 5.62 0.99 -9.09
C ASN A 139 5.47 0.91 -7.57
N TYR A 140 5.24 2.04 -6.94
CA TYR A 140 5.12 2.19 -5.50
C TYR A 140 4.25 3.40 -5.16
N LEU A 141 3.47 3.28 -4.09
CA LEU A 141 2.77 4.39 -3.45
C LEU A 141 2.99 4.32 -1.94
N HIS A 142 3.00 5.47 -1.29
CA HIS A 142 2.96 5.56 0.16
C HIS A 142 1.72 4.87 0.72
N ASN A 143 1.84 4.19 1.88
CA ASN A 143 0.71 3.43 2.43
C ASN A 143 -0.55 4.27 2.66
N HIS A 144 -0.42 5.50 3.15
CA HIS A 144 -1.55 6.39 3.36
C HIS A 144 -2.21 6.79 2.02
N THR A 145 -1.41 7.03 1.01
CA THR A 145 -1.87 7.31 -0.36
C THR A 145 -2.65 6.14 -0.95
N ARG A 146 -2.21 4.90 -0.69
CA ARG A 146 -2.98 3.70 -1.11
C ARG A 146 -4.38 3.67 -0.49
N MET A 147 -4.52 4.11 0.76
CA MET A 147 -5.82 4.17 1.44
C MET A 147 -6.71 5.25 0.83
N TRP A 148 -6.17 6.44 0.55
CA TRP A 148 -6.91 7.52 -0.13
C TRP A 148 -7.31 7.12 -1.54
N PHE A 149 -6.38 6.56 -2.30
CA PHE A 149 -6.62 6.03 -3.64
C PHE A 149 -7.79 5.05 -3.66
N ALA A 150 -7.75 4.04 -2.79
CA ALA A 150 -8.79 3.03 -2.71
C ALA A 150 -10.15 3.62 -2.27
N SER A 151 -10.15 4.58 -1.35
CA SER A 151 -11.35 5.28 -0.92
C SER A 151 -11.98 6.11 -2.04
N ILE A 152 -11.18 6.88 -2.78
CA ILE A 152 -11.66 7.66 -3.92
C ILE A 152 -12.18 6.73 -5.02
N TRP A 153 -11.45 5.66 -5.34
CA TRP A 153 -11.87 4.65 -6.31
C TRP A 153 -13.25 4.07 -5.99
N ILE A 154 -13.47 3.65 -4.72
CA ILE A 154 -14.69 2.97 -4.32
C ILE A 154 -15.86 3.93 -4.12
N PHE A 155 -15.64 5.04 -3.38
CA PHE A 155 -16.72 5.87 -2.88
C PHE A 155 -16.96 7.16 -3.65
N THR A 156 -15.97 7.65 -4.41
CA THR A 156 -16.11 8.87 -5.22
C THR A 156 -16.31 8.55 -6.69
N LEU A 157 -15.51 7.61 -7.23
CA LEU A 157 -15.63 7.15 -8.60
C LEU A 157 -16.64 5.99 -8.75
N GLU A 158 -17.14 5.46 -7.64
CA GLU A 158 -18.14 4.37 -7.58
C GLU A 158 -17.71 3.12 -8.38
N LEU A 159 -16.42 2.85 -8.43
CA LEU A 159 -15.86 1.73 -9.17
C LEU A 159 -15.72 0.49 -8.26
N PRO A 160 -15.91 -0.73 -8.81
CA PRO A 160 -15.71 -1.97 -8.08
C PRO A 160 -14.31 -2.07 -7.48
N TRP A 161 -14.24 -2.37 -6.18
CA TRP A 161 -12.96 -2.51 -5.47
C TRP A 161 -12.05 -3.58 -6.07
N GLN A 162 -12.62 -4.61 -6.67
CA GLN A 162 -11.90 -5.72 -7.29
C GLN A 162 -11.02 -5.24 -8.45
N LEU A 163 -11.51 -4.29 -9.26
CA LEU A 163 -10.74 -3.69 -10.36
C LEU A 163 -9.59 -2.82 -9.84
N GLY A 164 -9.82 -2.08 -8.76
CA GLY A 164 -8.76 -1.29 -8.12
C GLY A 164 -7.69 -2.18 -7.47
N ALA A 165 -8.10 -3.27 -6.83
CA ALA A 165 -7.17 -4.26 -6.27
C ALA A 165 -6.33 -4.92 -7.38
N GLU A 166 -6.93 -5.24 -8.52
CA GLU A 166 -6.21 -5.74 -9.69
C GLU A 166 -5.24 -4.71 -10.24
N PHE A 167 -5.65 -3.44 -10.33
CA PHE A 167 -4.79 -2.36 -10.81
C PHE A 167 -3.54 -2.22 -9.92
N PHE A 168 -3.69 -2.31 -8.61
CA PHE A 168 -2.55 -2.32 -7.68
C PHE A 168 -1.68 -3.56 -7.85
N MET A 169 -2.26 -4.75 -7.99
CA MET A 169 -1.48 -5.98 -8.21
C MET A 169 -0.63 -5.94 -9.48
N LYS A 170 -1.09 -5.24 -10.53
CA LYS A 170 -0.37 -5.10 -11.80
C LYS A 170 0.79 -4.10 -11.72
N HIS A 171 0.67 -3.09 -10.88
CA HIS A 171 1.62 -1.97 -10.87
C HIS A 171 2.54 -1.92 -9.65
N LEU A 172 2.13 -2.43 -8.50
CA LEU A 172 2.96 -2.38 -7.29
C LEU A 172 4.06 -3.44 -7.30
N PHE A 173 5.31 -3.04 -7.10
CA PHE A 173 6.41 -3.98 -6.85
C PHE A 173 6.24 -4.81 -5.57
N ASP A 174 5.49 -4.31 -4.61
CA ASP A 174 5.15 -5.04 -3.39
C ASP A 174 3.75 -5.66 -3.42
N GLY A 175 3.18 -5.84 -4.62
CA GLY A 175 1.90 -6.50 -4.80
C GLY A 175 1.89 -7.89 -4.17
N ASP A 176 1.05 -8.08 -3.15
CA ASP A 176 0.91 -9.32 -2.37
C ASP A 176 -0.56 -9.67 -2.28
N ALA A 177 -0.91 -10.90 -2.62
CA ALA A 177 -2.29 -11.36 -2.69
C ALA A 177 -3.08 -11.09 -1.40
N ALA A 178 -2.46 -11.31 -0.23
CA ALA A 178 -3.13 -11.11 1.05
C ALA A 178 -3.22 -9.62 1.41
N SER A 179 -2.08 -8.94 1.47
CA SER A 179 -2.03 -7.53 1.89
C SER A 179 -2.85 -6.62 0.97
N ASN A 180 -2.78 -6.85 -0.34
CA ASN A 180 -3.51 -6.05 -1.31
C ASN A 180 -5.02 -6.31 -1.23
N THR A 181 -5.46 -7.56 -1.34
CA THR A 181 -6.89 -7.89 -1.32
C THR A 181 -7.54 -7.47 -0.01
N LEU A 182 -6.91 -7.80 1.13
CA LEU A 182 -7.47 -7.49 2.44
C LEU A 182 -7.40 -5.99 2.76
N GLY A 183 -6.40 -5.28 2.26
CA GLY A 183 -6.31 -3.82 2.33
C GLY A 183 -7.45 -3.12 1.60
N TRP A 184 -7.74 -3.53 0.36
CA TRP A 184 -8.89 -3.02 -0.41
C TRP A 184 -10.23 -3.36 0.25
N ARG A 185 -10.39 -4.59 0.73
CA ARG A 185 -11.58 -5.01 1.49
C ARG A 185 -11.76 -4.21 2.78
N TRP A 186 -10.65 -3.85 3.45
CA TRP A 186 -10.69 -3.02 4.64
C TRP A 186 -11.19 -1.60 4.34
N VAL A 187 -10.69 -0.95 3.29
CA VAL A 187 -11.18 0.36 2.86
C VAL A 187 -12.66 0.28 2.49
N ALA A 188 -13.07 -0.76 1.76
CA ALA A 188 -14.46 -0.98 1.34
C ALA A 188 -15.44 -1.28 2.50
N GLY A 189 -14.94 -1.52 3.72
CA GLY A 189 -15.79 -1.83 4.88
C GLY A 189 -16.29 -3.26 4.97
N ILE A 190 -15.77 -4.17 4.13
CA ILE A 190 -16.17 -5.58 4.09
C ILE A 190 -15.20 -6.51 4.83
N GLN A 191 -14.04 -6.03 5.24
CA GLN A 191 -13.07 -6.79 6.05
C GLN A 191 -13.38 -6.70 7.53
N THR A 192 -13.81 -5.55 8.00
CA THR A 192 -14.28 -5.32 9.36
C THR A 192 -15.68 -4.74 9.29
N GLN A 193 -16.67 -5.50 9.71
CA GLN A 193 -18.08 -5.11 9.59
C GLN A 193 -18.36 -3.73 10.20
N GLY A 194 -19.02 -2.86 9.44
CA GLY A 194 -19.40 -1.52 9.86
C GLY A 194 -18.28 -0.48 9.93
N LYS A 195 -17.07 -0.83 9.49
CA LYS A 195 -15.93 0.08 9.44
C LYS A 195 -15.39 0.19 8.02
N HIS A 196 -15.56 1.35 7.40
CA HIS A 196 -14.95 1.70 6.11
C HIS A 196 -14.04 2.91 6.30
N TYR A 197 -13.11 3.10 5.39
CA TYR A 197 -12.21 4.25 5.41
C TYR A 197 -12.62 5.26 4.34
N LEU A 198 -12.96 6.47 4.77
CA LEU A 198 -13.27 7.57 3.87
C LEU A 198 -12.12 8.58 3.83
N ALA A 199 -11.60 8.79 2.65
CA ALA A 199 -10.65 9.87 2.39
C ALA A 199 -11.37 11.22 2.57
N SER A 200 -10.68 12.19 3.15
CA SER A 200 -11.15 13.56 3.23
C SER A 200 -10.10 14.53 2.75
N GLU A 201 -10.54 15.60 2.11
CA GLU A 201 -9.65 16.66 1.60
C GLU A 201 -8.72 17.20 2.70
N TRP A 202 -9.27 17.45 3.89
CA TRP A 202 -8.48 17.89 5.05
C TRP A 202 -7.36 16.91 5.41
N ASN A 203 -7.66 15.60 5.40
CA ASN A 203 -6.67 14.58 5.75
C ASN A 203 -5.57 14.49 4.69
N ILE A 204 -5.96 14.51 3.41
CA ILE A 204 -5.03 14.50 2.28
C ILE A 204 -4.11 15.72 2.38
N LYS A 205 -4.65 16.94 2.45
CA LYS A 205 -3.88 18.18 2.56
C LYS A 205 -2.93 18.15 3.75
N LYS A 206 -3.39 17.72 4.92
CA LYS A 206 -2.58 17.65 6.13
C LYS A 206 -1.35 16.76 5.96
N PHE A 207 -1.47 15.63 5.27
CA PHE A 207 -0.42 14.62 5.20
C PHE A 207 0.36 14.61 3.88
N THR A 208 0.03 15.48 2.93
CA THR A 208 0.80 15.71 1.70
C THR A 208 1.57 17.04 1.71
N ASN A 209 1.38 17.89 2.73
CA ASN A 209 1.93 19.26 2.78
C ASN A 209 1.44 20.18 1.64
N ASN A 210 0.22 19.94 1.13
CA ASN A 210 -0.42 20.77 0.09
C ASN A 210 -1.59 21.55 0.65
#